data_9754fa3c79e8e106e495c3f2d2e16455
#
_entry.id   9754fa3c79e8e106e495c3f2d2e16455
#
_cell.length_a   1.000
_cell.length_b   1.000
_cell.length_c   1.000
_cell.angle_alpha   90.00
_cell.angle_beta   90.00
_cell.angle_gamma   90.00
#
_symmetry.space_group_name_H-M   'P 1'
#
loop_
_entity.id
_entity.type
_entity.pdbx_description
1 polymer ?
#
loop_
_entity_poly.entity_id
_entity_poly.type
_entity_poly.pdbx_seq_one_letter_code
_entity_poly.pdbx_strand_id
1 'polypeptide(L)'
;FNLPSNLPVWIIIIGALAAIGIGKMSFGGLGNNIFNPALVGRVFLLISFPAQMTTWPVVDALTVFPMPYTDAQTGATVLSLMNEGVTELPSYGNMLVGAMGGSLGEVSAVALILGLLFMLWKKIITWQIPVSILATVFVFTGIMHLVNPVQYASPFVHLLSGGLLLGSIFMATDYVT
;
A
#
# COMPACT_ATOMS: atom_id res chain seq x y z
N PHE A 1 8.27 -3.25 3.02
CA PHE A 1 7.66 -2.15 2.26
C PHE A 1 6.18 -1.92 2.61
N ASN A 2 5.46 -2.92 3.08
CA ASN A 2 4.03 -2.85 3.40
C ASN A 2 3.75 -2.63 4.90
N LEU A 3 4.64 -1.96 5.60
CA LEU A 3 4.58 -1.68 7.05
C LEU A 3 4.78 -0.19 7.32
N PRO A 4 4.27 0.34 8.45
CA PRO A 4 4.57 1.70 8.90
C PRO A 4 6.06 1.93 9.07
N SER A 5 6.53 3.14 8.76
CA SER A 5 7.97 3.47 8.84
C SER A 5 8.52 3.58 10.25
N ASN A 6 7.66 3.84 11.23
CA ASN A 6 8.00 3.99 12.65
C ASN A 6 7.95 2.68 13.45
N LEU A 7 7.78 1.53 12.77
CA LEU A 7 7.61 0.26 13.46
C LEU A 7 8.91 -0.17 14.15
N PRO A 8 8.90 -0.59 15.43
CA PRO A 8 10.06 -1.11 16.12
C PRO A 8 10.60 -2.39 15.43
N VAL A 9 11.92 -2.50 15.34
CA VAL A 9 12.58 -3.59 14.62
C VAL A 9 12.18 -4.98 15.13
N TRP A 10 11.95 -5.14 16.43
CA TRP A 10 11.54 -6.43 17.00
C TRP A 10 10.17 -6.89 16.50
N ILE A 11 9.22 -5.97 16.26
CA ILE A 11 7.91 -6.28 15.66
C ILE A 11 8.10 -6.73 14.22
N ILE A 12 8.99 -6.08 13.47
CA ILE A 12 9.32 -6.47 12.08
C ILE A 12 9.90 -7.89 12.05
N ILE A 13 10.77 -8.23 12.99
CA ILE A 13 11.34 -9.59 13.10
C ILE A 13 10.24 -10.63 13.36
N ILE A 14 9.32 -10.36 14.30
CA ILE A 14 8.19 -11.25 14.57
C ILE A 14 7.30 -11.43 13.33
N GLY A 15 7.01 -10.33 12.61
CA GLY A 15 6.25 -10.40 11.37
C GLY A 15 6.94 -11.19 10.27
N ALA A 16 8.26 -11.05 10.14
CA ALA A 16 9.05 -11.83 9.19
C ALA A 16 9.06 -13.33 9.52
N LEU A 17 9.19 -13.67 10.80
CA LEU A 17 9.11 -15.06 11.26
C LEU A 17 7.72 -15.66 11.00
N ALA A 18 6.64 -14.91 11.23
CA ALA A 18 5.29 -15.34 10.92
C ALA A 18 5.08 -15.50 9.40
N ALA A 19 5.55 -14.54 8.61
CA ALA A 19 5.45 -14.58 7.14
C ALA A 19 6.17 -15.80 6.55
N ILE A 20 7.40 -16.03 6.97
CA ILE A 20 8.22 -17.13 6.44
C ILE A 20 7.82 -18.47 7.09
N GLY A 21 7.73 -18.54 8.41
CA GLY A 21 7.44 -19.77 9.15
C GLY A 21 6.03 -20.28 8.87
N ILE A 22 5.02 -19.43 9.08
CA ILE A 22 3.62 -19.81 8.92
C ILE A 22 3.17 -19.68 7.46
N GLY A 23 3.47 -18.55 6.81
CA GLY A 23 2.97 -18.27 5.47
C GLY A 23 3.65 -19.05 4.35
N LYS A 24 4.89 -19.48 4.53
CA LYS A 24 5.68 -20.13 3.49
C LYS A 24 6.16 -21.54 3.85
N MET A 25 6.87 -21.70 4.96
CA MET A 25 7.50 -22.98 5.31
C MET A 25 6.51 -24.06 5.70
N SER A 26 5.39 -23.71 6.33
CA SER A 26 4.35 -24.67 6.73
C SER A 26 3.68 -25.37 5.55
N PHE A 27 3.71 -24.77 4.36
CA PHE A 27 3.08 -25.31 3.16
C PHE A 27 4.08 -25.99 2.21
N GLY A 28 5.35 -26.15 2.60
CA GLY A 28 6.36 -26.83 1.80
C GLY A 28 7.31 -25.90 1.05
N GLY A 29 7.26 -24.60 1.29
CA GLY A 29 8.24 -23.63 0.76
C GLY A 29 7.83 -23.02 -0.58
N LEU A 30 8.82 -22.73 -1.42
CA LEU A 30 8.65 -21.96 -2.65
C LEU A 30 7.64 -22.64 -3.62
N GLY A 31 6.64 -21.88 -4.06
CA GLY A 31 5.65 -22.34 -5.02
C GLY A 31 4.50 -23.17 -4.45
N ASN A 32 4.51 -23.52 -3.17
CA ASN A 32 3.49 -24.34 -2.52
C ASN A 32 2.61 -23.59 -1.51
N ASN A 33 2.88 -22.32 -1.27
CA ASN A 33 2.12 -21.53 -0.32
C ASN A 33 0.75 -21.12 -0.88
N ILE A 34 -0.30 -21.24 -0.05
CA ILE A 34 -1.69 -20.92 -0.41
C ILE A 34 -1.91 -19.40 -0.45
N PHE A 35 -1.25 -18.67 0.43
CA PHE A 35 -1.37 -17.22 0.55
C PHE A 35 -0.03 -16.54 0.30
N ASN A 36 -0.07 -15.27 -0.12
CA ASN A 36 1.13 -14.46 -0.21
C ASN A 36 1.75 -14.29 1.19
N PRO A 37 3.00 -14.72 1.43
CA PRO A 37 3.63 -14.70 2.75
C PRO A 37 3.76 -13.30 3.34
N ALA A 38 3.98 -12.28 2.51
CA ALA A 38 4.06 -10.89 2.97
C ALA A 38 2.73 -10.41 3.54
N LEU A 39 1.62 -10.80 2.91
CA LEU A 39 0.27 -10.49 3.43
C LEU A 39 -0.04 -11.25 4.70
N VAL A 40 0.34 -12.53 4.81
CA VAL A 40 0.20 -13.30 6.04
C VAL A 40 0.93 -12.61 7.20
N GLY A 41 2.18 -12.19 6.99
CA GLY A 41 2.93 -11.44 8.00
C GLY A 41 2.27 -10.11 8.38
N ARG A 42 1.78 -9.35 7.39
CA ARG A 42 1.08 -8.08 7.64
C ARG A 42 -0.21 -8.29 8.46
N VAL A 43 -1.05 -9.24 8.08
CA VAL A 43 -2.29 -9.54 8.80
C VAL A 43 -2.00 -10.01 10.22
N PHE A 44 -1.01 -10.89 10.38
CA PHE A 44 -0.55 -11.34 11.69
C PHE A 44 -0.14 -10.15 12.59
N LEU A 45 0.66 -9.23 12.06
CA LEU A 45 1.08 -8.04 12.81
C LEU A 45 -0.09 -7.09 13.10
N LEU A 46 -1.02 -6.93 12.18
CA LEU A 46 -2.19 -6.06 12.37
C LEU A 46 -3.09 -6.57 13.49
N ILE A 47 -3.24 -7.88 13.63
CA ILE A 47 -4.03 -8.50 14.70
C ILE A 47 -3.28 -8.46 16.04
N SER A 48 -1.95 -8.71 16.02
CA SER A 48 -1.15 -8.80 17.24
C SER A 48 -0.73 -7.43 17.80
N PHE A 49 -0.51 -6.45 16.95
CA PHE A 49 0.00 -5.11 17.29
C PHE A 49 -0.78 -3.99 16.58
N PRO A 50 -2.11 -3.92 16.79
CA PRO A 50 -2.96 -2.98 16.03
C PRO A 50 -2.54 -1.52 16.20
N ALA A 51 -2.20 -1.09 17.40
CA ALA A 51 -1.82 0.30 17.67
C ALA A 51 -0.58 0.73 16.85
N GLN A 52 0.45 -0.11 16.79
CA GLN A 52 1.67 0.18 16.04
C GLN A 52 1.48 0.05 14.52
N MET A 53 0.57 -0.81 14.09
CA MET A 53 0.29 -1.06 12.68
C MET A 53 -0.66 -0.04 12.04
N THR A 54 -1.35 0.77 12.85
CA THR A 54 -2.30 1.79 12.37
C THR A 54 -1.79 3.22 12.54
N THR A 55 -0.55 3.41 13.02
CA THR A 55 0.10 4.72 13.11
C THR A 55 0.91 5.00 11.84
N TRP A 56 0.54 6.06 11.11
CA TRP A 56 1.16 6.40 9.82
C TRP A 56 1.88 7.74 9.94
N PRO A 57 3.22 7.76 10.04
CA PRO A 57 3.97 9.01 10.01
C PRO A 57 3.81 9.69 8.65
N VAL A 58 3.51 10.98 8.67
CA VAL A 58 3.52 11.82 7.46
C VAL A 58 4.94 12.30 7.23
N VAL A 59 5.49 11.97 6.06
CA VAL A 59 6.78 12.48 5.62
C VAL A 59 6.55 13.68 4.74
N ASP A 60 7.19 14.79 5.08
CA ASP A 60 7.20 15.97 4.20
C ASP A 60 8.15 15.68 3.02
N ALA A 61 7.58 15.40 1.85
CA ALA A 61 8.31 14.94 0.68
C ALA A 61 9.32 15.96 0.12
N LEU A 62 9.29 17.20 0.62
CA LEU A 62 10.15 18.29 0.17
C LEU A 62 11.34 18.57 1.11
N THR A 63 11.39 17.97 2.29
CA THR A 63 12.54 18.10 3.19
C THR A 63 13.63 17.10 2.81
N VAL A 64 14.52 17.53 1.91
CA VAL A 64 15.74 16.82 1.56
C VAL A 64 16.78 17.09 2.64
N PHE A 65 17.21 16.01 3.34
CA PHE A 65 18.31 15.94 4.31
C PHE A 65 19.00 17.23 4.82
N PRO A 66 19.29 17.33 6.14
CA PRO A 66 19.12 16.30 7.17
C PRO A 66 17.72 16.33 7.76
N MET A 67 17.07 15.19 7.86
CA MET A 67 15.80 15.09 8.60
C MET A 67 16.06 15.52 10.05
N PRO A 68 15.51 16.63 10.55
CA PRO A 68 15.40 16.79 11.98
C PRO A 68 14.51 15.62 12.46
N TYR A 69 14.98 14.86 13.44
CA TYR A 69 14.15 13.91 14.19
C TYR A 69 13.12 14.70 15.02
N THR A 70 12.33 15.51 14.36
CA THR A 70 11.22 16.23 14.95
C THR A 70 10.00 15.33 14.83
N ASP A 71 9.31 15.19 15.93
CA ASP A 71 8.11 14.41 16.18
C ASP A 71 7.33 14.10 14.90
N ALA A 72 7.40 12.82 14.47
CA ALA A 72 6.66 12.34 13.33
C ALA A 72 5.16 12.55 13.60
N GLN A 73 4.57 13.54 12.97
CA GLN A 73 3.14 13.75 13.04
C GLN A 73 2.47 12.54 12.41
N THR A 74 1.70 11.81 13.21
CA THR A 74 0.87 10.74 12.70
C THR A 74 -0.33 11.36 12.00
N GLY A 75 -0.43 11.15 10.70
CA GLY A 75 -1.58 11.58 9.90
C GLY A 75 -2.56 10.42 9.68
N ALA A 76 -3.82 10.75 9.49
CA ALA A 76 -4.79 9.79 9.00
C ALA A 76 -4.46 9.42 7.54
N THR A 77 -4.66 8.14 7.18
CA THR A 77 -4.54 7.75 5.77
C THR A 77 -5.69 8.36 4.96
N VAL A 78 -5.49 8.55 3.66
CA VAL A 78 -6.55 9.04 2.77
C VAL A 78 -7.82 8.19 2.89
N LEU A 79 -7.67 6.86 3.04
CA LEU A 79 -8.80 5.95 3.20
C LEU A 79 -9.53 6.14 4.53
N SER A 80 -8.82 6.45 5.64
CA SER A 80 -9.48 6.73 6.91
C SER A 80 -10.22 8.07 6.88
N LEU A 81 -9.63 9.10 6.27
CA LEU A 81 -10.30 10.39 6.07
C LEU A 81 -11.60 10.24 5.25
N MET A 82 -11.56 9.43 4.20
CA MET A 82 -12.75 9.13 3.40
C MET A 82 -13.83 8.40 4.21
N ASN A 83 -13.42 7.45 5.07
CA ASN A 83 -14.35 6.70 5.91
C ASN A 83 -14.97 7.57 7.03
N GLU A 84 -14.25 8.58 7.50
CA GLU A 84 -14.72 9.57 8.47
C GLU A 84 -15.58 10.68 7.84
N GLY A 85 -15.75 10.66 6.51
CA GLY A 85 -16.53 11.64 5.77
C GLY A 85 -15.86 13.02 5.67
N VAL A 86 -14.54 13.09 5.86
CA VAL A 86 -13.78 14.33 5.72
C VAL A 86 -13.71 14.71 4.25
N THR A 87 -14.16 15.92 3.91
CA THR A 87 -14.20 16.42 2.52
C THR A 87 -12.84 16.98 2.07
N GLU A 88 -11.96 17.36 3.00
CA GLU A 88 -10.63 17.89 2.69
C GLU A 88 -9.63 16.74 2.52
N LEU A 89 -9.56 16.19 1.31
CA LEU A 89 -8.57 15.19 0.93
C LEU A 89 -7.28 15.88 0.44
N PRO A 90 -6.11 15.24 0.60
CA PRO A 90 -4.86 15.74 0.02
C PRO A 90 -5.00 15.98 -1.49
N SER A 91 -4.32 17.00 -2.00
CA SER A 91 -4.34 17.28 -3.44
C SER A 91 -3.78 16.09 -4.23
N TYR A 92 -4.26 15.89 -5.46
CA TYR A 92 -3.76 14.83 -6.35
C TYR A 92 -2.24 14.89 -6.54
N GLY A 93 -1.65 16.09 -6.53
CA GLY A 93 -0.20 16.27 -6.61
C GLY A 93 0.52 15.67 -5.40
N ASN A 94 0.01 15.90 -4.20
CA ASN A 94 0.57 15.34 -2.97
C ASN A 94 0.42 13.80 -2.94
N MET A 95 -0.70 13.28 -3.43
CA MET A 95 -0.92 11.83 -3.54
C MET A 95 0.02 11.16 -4.55
N LEU A 96 0.32 11.84 -5.67
CA LEU A 96 1.26 11.33 -6.68
C LEU A 96 2.71 11.30 -6.16
N VAL A 97 3.15 12.37 -5.51
CA VAL A 97 4.52 12.48 -4.98
C VAL A 97 4.70 11.68 -3.69
N GLY A 98 3.62 11.55 -2.90
CA GLY A 98 3.65 10.79 -1.67
C GLY A 98 3.74 11.61 -0.38
N ALA A 99 3.33 12.88 -0.42
CA ALA A 99 3.20 13.71 0.76
C ALA A 99 1.89 13.39 1.53
N MET A 100 1.76 12.13 1.96
CA MET A 100 0.59 11.64 2.70
C MET A 100 0.98 10.51 3.66
N GLY A 101 0.13 10.24 4.66
CA GLY A 101 0.30 9.09 5.55
C GLY A 101 0.05 7.77 4.83
N GLY A 102 0.98 6.83 4.98
CA GLY A 102 0.87 5.51 4.37
C GLY A 102 2.05 4.58 4.70
N SER A 103 2.03 3.36 4.19
CA SER A 103 3.16 2.44 4.36
C SER A 103 4.34 2.82 3.47
N LEU A 104 5.55 2.41 3.89
CA LEU A 104 6.83 2.77 3.25
C LEU A 104 6.87 2.60 1.72
N GLY A 105 6.22 1.57 1.20
CA GLY A 105 6.28 1.22 -0.22
C GLY A 105 5.09 1.66 -1.06
N GLU A 106 4.05 2.26 -0.46
CA GLU A 106 2.82 2.61 -1.19
C GLU A 106 2.61 4.11 -1.39
N VAL A 107 3.41 4.94 -0.72
CA VAL A 107 3.17 6.37 -0.61
C VAL A 107 3.34 7.08 -1.96
N SER A 108 4.37 6.79 -2.75
CA SER A 108 4.62 7.45 -4.02
C SER A 108 4.07 6.67 -5.21
N ALA A 109 2.94 7.12 -5.77
CA ALA A 109 2.35 6.54 -6.97
C ALA A 109 3.28 6.63 -8.19
N VAL A 110 4.03 7.74 -8.33
CA VAL A 110 4.99 7.94 -9.42
C VAL A 110 6.09 6.87 -9.39
N ALA A 111 6.66 6.59 -8.21
CA ALA A 111 7.71 5.58 -8.08
C ALA A 111 7.19 4.16 -8.42
N LEU A 112 5.96 3.84 -8.01
CA LEU A 112 5.33 2.55 -8.32
C LEU A 112 5.04 2.39 -9.82
N ILE A 113 4.57 3.46 -10.49
CA ILE A 113 4.34 3.45 -11.93
C ILE A 113 5.65 3.32 -12.71
N LEU A 114 6.71 4.01 -12.30
CA LEU A 114 8.04 3.85 -12.89
C LEU A 114 8.57 2.41 -12.71
N GLY A 115 8.36 1.80 -11.54
CA GLY A 115 8.66 0.40 -11.30
C GLY A 115 7.88 -0.53 -12.23
N LEU A 116 6.58 -0.29 -12.42
CA LEU A 116 5.75 -1.03 -13.38
C LEU A 116 6.32 -0.95 -14.80
N LEU A 117 6.61 0.26 -15.28
CA LEU A 117 7.15 0.47 -16.64
C LEU A 117 8.50 -0.25 -16.82
N PHE A 118 9.37 -0.20 -15.81
CA PHE A 118 10.65 -0.92 -15.85
C PHE A 118 10.45 -2.45 -15.92
N MET A 119 9.55 -3.02 -15.11
CA MET A 119 9.28 -4.46 -15.11
C MET A 119 8.63 -4.92 -16.43
N LEU A 120 7.75 -4.12 -17.01
CA LEU A 120 7.16 -4.38 -18.33
C LEU A 120 8.21 -4.29 -19.44
N TRP A 121 9.09 -3.30 -19.40
CA TRP A 121 10.18 -3.15 -20.36
C TRP A 121 11.14 -4.35 -20.34
N LYS A 122 11.48 -4.81 -19.15
CA LYS A 122 12.32 -6.01 -18.95
C LYS A 122 11.56 -7.32 -19.17
N LYS A 123 10.25 -7.28 -19.45
CA LYS A 123 9.39 -8.47 -19.63
C LYS A 123 9.41 -9.42 -18.42
N ILE A 124 9.56 -8.87 -17.21
CA ILE A 124 9.54 -9.63 -15.96
C ILE A 124 8.10 -10.05 -15.63
N ILE A 125 7.15 -9.14 -15.90
CA ILE A 125 5.72 -9.34 -15.63
C ILE A 125 4.89 -9.12 -16.91
N THR A 126 3.68 -9.68 -16.91
CA THR A 126 2.69 -9.43 -17.95
C THR A 126 1.78 -8.27 -17.55
N TRP A 127 1.40 -7.44 -18.52
CA TRP A 127 0.58 -6.24 -18.28
C TRP A 127 -0.88 -6.57 -17.92
N GLN A 128 -1.36 -7.77 -18.24
CA GLN A 128 -2.77 -8.15 -18.08
C GLN A 128 -3.21 -8.08 -16.60
N ILE A 129 -2.40 -8.56 -15.67
CA ILE A 129 -2.76 -8.63 -14.23
C ILE A 129 -2.90 -7.23 -13.63
N PRO A 130 -1.88 -6.34 -13.66
CA PRO A 130 -2.03 -5.02 -13.07
C PRO A 130 -3.11 -4.19 -13.77
N VAL A 131 -3.23 -4.27 -15.09
CA VAL A 131 -4.25 -3.52 -15.83
C VAL A 131 -5.66 -4.01 -15.50
N SER A 132 -5.90 -5.31 -15.41
CA SER A 132 -7.22 -5.84 -15.06
C SER A 132 -7.65 -5.43 -13.66
N ILE A 133 -6.76 -5.47 -12.67
CA ILE A 133 -7.06 -5.06 -11.28
C ILE A 133 -7.39 -3.56 -11.25
N LEU A 134 -6.51 -2.72 -11.81
CA LEU A 134 -6.69 -1.27 -11.81
C LEU A 134 -7.94 -0.84 -12.58
N ALA A 135 -8.20 -1.46 -13.74
CA ALA A 135 -9.40 -1.19 -14.54
C ALA A 135 -10.69 -1.60 -13.80
N THR A 136 -10.70 -2.75 -13.14
CA THR A 136 -11.86 -3.22 -12.36
C THR A 136 -12.18 -2.25 -11.23
N VAL A 137 -11.16 -1.83 -10.46
CA VAL A 137 -11.36 -0.86 -9.38
C VAL A 137 -11.83 0.49 -9.94
N PHE A 138 -11.22 0.96 -11.02
CA PHE A 138 -11.61 2.23 -11.65
C PHE A 138 -13.07 2.22 -12.11
N VAL A 139 -13.49 1.15 -12.81
CA VAL A 139 -14.88 1.03 -13.30
C VAL A 139 -15.86 0.91 -12.14
N PHE A 140 -15.56 0.06 -11.15
CA PHE A 140 -16.46 -0.13 -10.01
C PHE A 140 -16.62 1.15 -9.19
N THR A 141 -15.51 1.80 -8.81
CA THR A 141 -15.56 3.07 -8.06
C THR A 141 -16.13 4.20 -8.89
N GLY A 142 -15.94 4.18 -10.21
CA GLY A 142 -16.56 5.12 -11.15
C GLY A 142 -18.09 5.00 -11.17
N ILE A 143 -18.61 3.79 -11.23
CA ILE A 143 -20.07 3.54 -11.16
C ILE A 143 -20.62 4.03 -9.81
N MET A 144 -19.95 3.71 -8.70
CA MET A 144 -20.37 4.17 -7.38
C MET A 144 -20.38 5.69 -7.27
N HIS A 145 -19.36 6.36 -7.78
CA HIS A 145 -19.28 7.83 -7.81
C HIS A 145 -20.38 8.46 -8.67
N LEU A 146 -20.73 7.85 -9.81
CA LEU A 146 -21.84 8.33 -10.66
C LEU A 146 -23.21 8.20 -9.98
N VAL A 147 -23.39 7.15 -9.15
CA VAL A 147 -24.64 6.94 -8.40
C VAL A 147 -24.79 7.97 -7.28
N ASN A 148 -23.75 8.24 -6.54
CA ASN A 148 -23.78 9.21 -5.44
C ASN A 148 -22.41 9.91 -5.26
N PRO A 149 -22.18 11.05 -5.96
CA PRO A 149 -20.90 11.76 -5.91
C PRO A 149 -20.56 12.35 -4.53
N VAL A 150 -21.56 12.56 -3.68
CA VAL A 150 -21.34 13.11 -2.32
C VAL A 150 -20.81 12.07 -1.37
N GLN A 151 -21.22 10.82 -1.51
CA GLN A 151 -20.86 9.73 -0.61
C GLN A 151 -19.58 9.00 -1.08
N TYR A 152 -19.38 8.88 -2.39
CA TYR A 152 -18.25 8.11 -2.94
C TYR A 152 -17.25 9.04 -3.61
N ALA A 153 -15.99 8.94 -3.17
CA ALA A 153 -14.90 9.75 -3.72
C ALA A 153 -14.61 9.38 -5.19
N SER A 154 -13.89 10.28 -5.86
CA SER A 154 -13.48 10.09 -7.25
C SER A 154 -12.69 8.78 -7.44
N PRO A 155 -12.86 8.06 -8.57
CA PRO A 155 -12.11 6.85 -8.90
C PRO A 155 -10.59 7.04 -8.83
N PHE A 156 -10.10 8.22 -9.19
CA PHE A 156 -8.67 8.54 -9.12
C PHE A 156 -8.13 8.55 -7.69
N VAL A 157 -8.92 9.02 -6.73
CA VAL A 157 -8.53 8.96 -5.30
C VAL A 157 -8.37 7.51 -4.87
N HIS A 158 -9.29 6.63 -5.25
CA HIS A 158 -9.20 5.20 -4.93
C HIS A 158 -7.99 4.52 -5.57
N LEU A 159 -7.62 4.91 -6.80
CA LEU A 159 -6.42 4.38 -7.46
C LEU A 159 -5.12 4.84 -6.79
N LEU A 160 -5.08 6.10 -6.34
CA LEU A 160 -3.88 6.71 -5.76
C LEU A 160 -3.77 6.50 -4.25
N SER A 161 -4.83 6.05 -3.59
CA SER A 161 -4.87 5.84 -2.14
C SER A 161 -4.63 4.39 -1.77
N GLY A 162 -3.95 4.18 -0.64
CA GLY A 162 -3.69 2.86 -0.07
C GLY A 162 -2.79 1.97 -0.92
N GLY A 163 -2.70 0.72 -0.53
CA GLY A 163 -1.80 -0.26 -1.13
C GLY A 163 -2.26 -0.84 -2.48
N LEU A 164 -3.25 -0.25 -3.17
CA LEU A 164 -3.77 -0.80 -4.43
C LEU A 164 -2.69 -0.87 -5.52
N LEU A 165 -1.94 0.20 -5.73
CA LEU A 165 -0.85 0.22 -6.72
C LEU A 165 0.24 -0.78 -6.36
N LEU A 166 0.70 -0.79 -5.11
CA LEU A 166 1.69 -1.76 -4.64
C LEU A 166 1.18 -3.20 -4.81
N GLY A 167 -0.06 -3.46 -4.41
CA GLY A 167 -0.68 -4.78 -4.49
C GLY A 167 -0.87 -5.28 -5.92
N SER A 168 -1.37 -4.43 -6.81
CA SER A 168 -1.63 -4.80 -8.20
C SER A 168 -0.35 -4.97 -9.04
N ILE A 169 0.69 -4.16 -8.76
CA ILE A 169 1.92 -4.14 -9.56
C ILE A 169 2.93 -5.19 -9.07
N PHE A 170 3.14 -5.28 -7.75
CA PHE A 170 4.25 -6.08 -7.20
C PHE A 170 3.78 -7.35 -6.49
N MET A 171 2.58 -7.35 -5.89
CA MET A 171 2.11 -8.52 -5.13
C MET A 171 1.30 -9.48 -5.99
N ALA A 172 0.40 -8.97 -6.83
CA ALA A 172 -0.43 -9.82 -7.70
C ALA A 172 0.34 -10.41 -8.89
N THR A 173 1.50 -9.84 -9.21
CA THR A 173 2.37 -10.33 -10.30
C THR A 173 3.51 -11.22 -9.81
N ASP A 174 3.55 -11.57 -8.51
CA ASP A 174 4.52 -12.50 -7.97
C ASP A 174 4.06 -13.95 -8.23
N TYR A 175 4.57 -14.52 -9.33
CA TYR A 175 4.17 -15.87 -9.80
C TYR A 175 4.78 -17.03 -9.00
N VAL A 176 5.73 -16.75 -8.12
CA VAL A 176 6.57 -17.77 -7.45
C VAL A 176 6.33 -17.87 -5.95
N THR A 177 5.33 -17.19 -5.45
CA THR A 177 5.00 -17.23 -4.01
C THR A 177 4.34 -18.52 -3.56
#